data_3debe8a34a7660e02e9900fdfe9531f5
#
_entry.id   3debe8a34a7660e02e9900fdfe9531f5
#
_cell.length_a   1.000
_cell.length_b   1.000
_cell.length_c   1.000
_cell.angle_alpha   90.00
_cell.angle_beta   90.00
_cell.angle_gamma   90.00
#
_symmetry.space_group_name_H-M   'P 1'
#
loop_
_entity.id
_entity.type
_entity.pdbx_description
1 polymer ?
#
loop_
_entity_poly.entity_id
_entity_poly.type
_entity_poly.pdbx_seq_one_letter_code
_entity_poly.pdbx_strand_id
1 'polypeptide(L)'
;LEAHADEIGGKVGDRLRETLDTLPLYKELVTIVCDLTLPMELDGLKLREPDIDKLRTLYEQLELRTLLRRVGDTQTESKQKLLDVDYQVLFTEHELNDWLEKIEAAELVALDTETTSLDYMRAEIVGLSLAIEPGKAAYIPLAHQYPGAPDQLDREKVLKRLKPWLESPNKKVGHHLKYDAHVFLNYQIHLNGIAHDSMLESFVLNSTATRHDMDSVASKYLNIETTKYEDVAGKGAKQICFDQVDIETAAHYAAEDADITIQLAEALRPKIKEQNQEKVFEKIECPLVPVLVAMEYEGIRMDVQAIQNSSVDLKHEIQSTQEKIYELAGEKFNLNS
;
A
#
# COMPACT_ATOMS: atom_id res chain seq x y z
N LEU A 1 19.09 -54.57 12.91
CA LEU A 1 18.20 -54.23 11.76
C LEU A 1 18.74 -54.83 10.46
N GLU A 2 20.00 -54.60 10.09
CA GLU A 2 20.61 -55.11 8.88
C GLU A 2 20.53 -56.65 8.81
N ALA A 3 20.92 -57.34 9.88
CA ALA A 3 20.96 -58.81 9.94
C ALA A 3 19.55 -59.47 9.96
N HIS A 4 18.50 -58.69 10.15
CA HIS A 4 17.10 -59.17 10.25
C HIS A 4 16.18 -58.44 9.27
N ALA A 5 16.75 -57.84 8.20
CA ALA A 5 15.99 -57.08 7.22
C ALA A 5 14.94 -57.98 6.48
N ASP A 6 15.24 -59.22 6.29
CA ASP A 6 14.32 -60.20 5.66
C ASP A 6 13.16 -60.64 6.56
N GLU A 7 13.27 -60.41 7.85
CA GLU A 7 12.22 -60.73 8.82
C GLU A 7 11.16 -59.62 8.93
N ILE A 8 11.47 -58.44 8.41
CA ILE A 8 10.57 -57.26 8.44
C ILE A 8 9.66 -57.27 7.21
N GLY A 9 8.37 -57.47 7.46
CA GLY A 9 7.35 -57.51 6.40
C GLY A 9 6.87 -56.14 5.95
N GLY A 10 6.15 -56.13 4.81
CA GLY A 10 5.49 -54.96 4.26
C GLY A 10 6.43 -53.90 3.69
N LYS A 11 5.88 -52.77 3.29
CA LYS A 11 6.61 -51.66 2.62
C LYS A 11 7.85 -51.14 3.37
N VAL A 12 7.87 -51.30 4.70
CA VAL A 12 9.04 -50.88 5.51
C VAL A 12 10.20 -51.83 5.29
N GLY A 13 9.92 -53.18 5.30
CA GLY A 13 10.91 -54.19 5.02
C GLY A 13 11.44 -54.09 3.59
N ASP A 14 10.57 -53.84 2.61
CA ASP A 14 10.97 -53.67 1.21
C ASP A 14 11.93 -52.47 1.05
N ARG A 15 11.59 -51.32 1.58
CA ARG A 15 12.45 -50.15 1.60
C ARG A 15 13.78 -50.34 2.34
N LEU A 16 13.74 -51.09 3.45
CA LEU A 16 14.94 -51.38 4.19
C LEU A 16 15.90 -52.25 3.34
N ARG A 17 15.40 -53.29 2.65
CA ARG A 17 16.17 -54.13 1.79
C ARG A 17 16.78 -53.37 0.59
N GLU A 18 16.01 -52.46 -0.01
CA GLU A 18 16.47 -51.58 -1.09
C GLU A 18 17.57 -50.63 -0.66
N THR A 19 17.64 -50.28 0.63
CA THR A 19 18.61 -49.27 1.13
C THR A 19 19.73 -49.89 1.96
N LEU A 20 19.86 -51.19 2.06
CA LEU A 20 20.86 -51.87 2.88
C LEU A 20 22.29 -51.40 2.55
N ASP A 21 22.63 -51.27 1.27
CA ASP A 21 23.95 -50.84 0.82
C ASP A 21 24.28 -49.39 1.18
N THR A 22 23.26 -48.57 1.40
CA THR A 22 23.39 -47.15 1.78
C THR A 22 23.28 -46.87 3.27
N LEU A 23 22.85 -47.84 4.06
CA LEU A 23 22.74 -47.73 5.52
C LEU A 23 24.04 -47.32 6.23
N PRO A 24 25.23 -47.86 5.85
CA PRO A 24 26.49 -47.40 6.45
C PRO A 24 26.74 -45.90 6.25
N LEU A 25 26.44 -45.37 5.06
CA LEU A 25 26.54 -43.94 4.76
C LEU A 25 25.56 -43.13 5.60
N TYR A 26 24.31 -43.58 5.71
CA TYR A 26 23.32 -42.89 6.54
C TYR A 26 23.71 -42.88 8.03
N LYS A 27 24.29 -44.00 8.52
CA LYS A 27 24.82 -44.08 9.86
C LYS A 27 25.95 -43.10 10.08
N GLU A 28 26.86 -43.00 9.15
CA GLU A 28 27.97 -42.04 9.18
C GLU A 28 27.44 -40.60 9.21
N LEU A 29 26.50 -40.26 8.31
CA LEU A 29 25.90 -38.92 8.21
C LEU A 29 25.12 -38.48 9.45
N VAL A 30 24.47 -39.41 10.17
CA VAL A 30 23.73 -39.11 11.39
C VAL A 30 24.56 -39.24 12.66
N THR A 31 25.78 -39.74 12.58
CA THR A 31 26.67 -39.88 13.73
C THR A 31 27.38 -38.57 13.99
N ILE A 32 27.22 -38.04 15.21
CA ILE A 32 27.86 -36.80 15.61
C ILE A 32 29.35 -37.01 15.70
N VAL A 33 30.13 -36.20 14.98
CA VAL A 33 31.59 -36.18 15.09
C VAL A 33 32.01 -35.32 16.29
N CYS A 34 32.60 -35.93 17.28
CA CYS A 34 32.93 -35.30 18.56
C CYS A 34 34.39 -34.81 18.67
N ASP A 35 35.21 -35.16 17.69
CA ASP A 35 36.66 -34.91 17.68
C ASP A 35 37.11 -33.88 16.61
N LEU A 36 36.15 -33.08 16.12
CA LEU A 36 36.48 -32.00 15.20
C LEU A 36 37.34 -30.94 15.85
N THR A 37 38.42 -30.57 15.20
CA THR A 37 39.22 -29.41 15.60
C THR A 37 38.46 -28.14 15.22
N LEU A 38 37.94 -27.45 16.22
CA LEU A 38 37.24 -26.19 16.02
C LEU A 38 38.19 -25.00 15.96
N PRO A 39 37.93 -23.97 15.16
CA PRO A 39 38.80 -22.80 15.05
C PRO A 39 38.78 -21.90 16.30
N MET A 40 37.97 -22.23 17.30
CA MET A 40 37.86 -21.49 18.55
C MET A 40 37.56 -22.40 19.74
N GLU A 41 38.07 -22.00 20.90
CA GLU A 41 37.77 -22.63 22.18
C GLU A 41 36.39 -22.24 22.70
N LEU A 42 35.80 -23.07 23.58
CA LEU A 42 34.50 -22.85 24.19
C LEU A 42 34.42 -21.49 24.92
N ASP A 43 35.50 -21.10 25.57
CA ASP A 43 35.65 -19.80 26.26
C ASP A 43 35.64 -18.58 25.31
N GLY A 44 35.90 -18.82 24.04
CA GLY A 44 35.82 -17.82 22.97
C GLY A 44 34.36 -17.53 22.50
N LEU A 45 33.41 -18.41 22.82
CA LEU A 45 31.99 -18.29 22.49
C LEU A 45 31.24 -17.34 23.44
N LYS A 46 31.81 -16.15 23.67
CA LYS A 46 31.16 -15.10 24.47
C LYS A 46 30.26 -14.24 23.57
N LEU A 47 29.04 -13.99 24.04
CA LEU A 47 28.20 -13.00 23.43
C LEU A 47 28.89 -11.64 23.52
N ARG A 48 29.11 -11.00 22.39
CA ARG A 48 29.66 -9.64 22.32
C ARG A 48 28.50 -8.68 22.10
N GLU A 49 28.67 -7.44 22.56
CA GLU A 49 27.73 -6.38 22.18
C GLU A 49 27.70 -6.26 20.66
N PRO A 50 26.48 -6.20 20.08
CA PRO A 50 26.34 -6.09 18.64
C PRO A 50 26.86 -4.73 18.15
N ASP A 51 27.54 -4.74 17.02
CA ASP A 51 27.92 -3.52 16.30
C ASP A 51 26.65 -3.01 15.57
N ILE A 52 25.95 -2.08 16.22
CA ILE A 52 24.66 -1.56 15.81
C ILE A 52 24.75 -0.87 14.43
N ASP A 53 25.80 -0.08 14.19
CA ASP A 53 25.96 0.65 12.93
C ASP A 53 26.22 -0.28 11.75
N LYS A 54 27.02 -1.32 11.99
CA LYS A 54 27.27 -2.35 10.99
C LYS A 54 26.03 -3.21 10.71
N LEU A 55 25.25 -3.54 11.75
CA LEU A 55 24.00 -4.27 11.61
C LEU A 55 22.99 -3.44 10.83
N ARG A 56 22.87 -2.14 11.12
CA ARG A 56 21.98 -1.23 10.40
C ARG A 56 22.35 -1.20 8.92
N THR A 57 23.60 -0.95 8.59
CA THR A 57 24.10 -0.93 7.20
C THR A 57 23.80 -2.24 6.47
N LEU A 58 24.03 -3.39 7.13
CA LEU A 58 23.73 -4.70 6.54
C LEU A 58 22.23 -4.93 6.35
N TYR A 59 21.40 -4.55 7.31
CA TYR A 59 19.96 -4.72 7.23
C TYR A 59 19.34 -3.80 6.17
N GLU A 60 19.89 -2.60 5.97
CA GLU A 60 19.52 -1.71 4.86
C GLU A 60 19.90 -2.32 3.51
N GLN A 61 21.14 -2.78 3.35
CA GLN A 61 21.60 -3.42 2.12
C GLN A 61 20.82 -4.69 1.76
N LEU A 62 20.43 -5.47 2.79
CA LEU A 62 19.69 -6.71 2.64
C LEU A 62 18.16 -6.51 2.68
N GLU A 63 17.69 -5.26 2.81
CA GLU A 63 16.27 -4.89 2.93
C GLU A 63 15.52 -5.62 4.06
N LEU A 64 16.22 -5.96 5.16
CA LEU A 64 15.67 -6.69 6.31
C LEU A 64 14.94 -5.73 7.27
N ARG A 65 13.83 -5.16 6.83
CA ARG A 65 13.06 -4.08 7.51
C ARG A 65 12.66 -4.42 8.95
N THR A 66 12.24 -5.64 9.23
CA THR A 66 11.85 -6.07 10.58
C THR A 66 13.05 -6.06 11.54
N LEU A 67 14.24 -6.42 11.06
CA LEU A 67 15.45 -6.39 11.84
C LEU A 67 16.01 -4.97 11.98
N LEU A 68 15.88 -4.17 10.93
CA LEU A 68 16.26 -2.75 10.95
C LEU A 68 15.49 -1.97 12.02
N ARG A 69 14.18 -2.17 12.15
CA ARG A 69 13.37 -1.58 13.23
C ARG A 69 13.88 -1.96 14.62
N ARG A 70 14.22 -3.24 14.83
CA ARG A 70 14.74 -3.71 16.15
C ARG A 70 16.08 -3.07 16.53
N VAL A 71 16.88 -2.71 15.55
CA VAL A 71 18.18 -2.05 15.75
C VAL A 71 18.02 -0.52 15.86
N GLY A 72 16.96 0.04 15.28
CA GLY A 72 16.63 1.48 15.33
C GLY A 72 16.05 1.96 16.67
N ASP A 73 15.37 1.09 17.42
CA ASP A 73 14.73 1.45 18.71
C ASP A 73 15.71 1.83 19.85
N THR A 74 17.02 1.69 19.66
CA THR A 74 18.03 2.05 20.67
C THR A 74 18.64 3.44 20.51
N GLN A 75 18.30 4.17 19.44
CA GLN A 75 18.65 5.60 19.33
C GLN A 75 17.42 6.42 18.92
N THR A 76 16.75 6.94 19.90
CA THR A 76 15.81 8.05 19.83
C THR A 76 16.55 9.34 19.46
N GLU A 77 17.15 9.43 18.27
CA GLU A 77 17.65 10.72 17.77
C GLU A 77 17.97 10.62 16.28
N SER A 78 16.96 10.65 15.47
CA SER A 78 16.73 11.42 14.26
C SER A 78 15.40 11.01 13.63
N LYS A 79 14.29 11.13 14.38
CA LYS A 79 13.04 11.51 13.73
C LYS A 79 13.40 12.84 13.10
N GLN A 80 13.44 12.88 11.78
CA GLN A 80 13.51 14.17 11.09
C GLN A 80 12.33 14.96 11.67
N LYS A 81 12.66 15.95 12.51
CA LYS A 81 11.67 16.82 13.13
C LYS A 81 10.85 17.32 11.96
N LEU A 82 9.56 16.97 11.94
CA LEU A 82 8.64 17.58 10.98
C LEU A 82 9.04 19.05 10.90
N LEU A 83 9.28 19.52 9.70
CA LEU A 83 9.48 20.96 9.43
C LEU A 83 8.42 21.70 10.23
N ASP A 84 8.71 22.92 10.63
CA ASP A 84 7.72 23.80 11.26
C ASP A 84 6.54 23.90 10.29
N VAL A 85 5.51 23.06 10.48
CA VAL A 85 4.42 22.88 9.51
C VAL A 85 3.36 23.96 9.71
N ASP A 86 2.91 24.56 8.63
CA ASP A 86 1.77 25.50 8.56
C ASP A 86 0.59 24.77 7.88
N TYR A 87 -0.18 24.04 8.69
CA TYR A 87 -1.38 23.35 8.26
C TYR A 87 -2.61 24.18 8.61
N GLN A 88 -3.31 24.68 7.61
CA GLN A 88 -4.45 25.58 7.76
C GLN A 88 -5.76 24.83 7.53
N VAL A 89 -6.78 25.14 8.34
CA VAL A 89 -8.14 24.66 8.13
C VAL A 89 -8.97 25.81 7.59
N LEU A 90 -9.60 25.63 6.43
CA LEU A 90 -10.30 26.70 5.74
C LEU A 90 -11.81 26.62 6.03
N PHE A 91 -12.29 27.49 6.88
CA PHE A 91 -13.70 27.57 7.24
C PHE A 91 -14.44 28.73 6.54
N THR A 92 -13.71 29.68 6.00
CA THR A 92 -14.29 30.91 5.46
C THR A 92 -14.00 31.09 3.97
N GLU A 93 -14.89 31.81 3.28
CA GLU A 93 -14.71 32.18 1.88
C GLU A 93 -13.44 33.04 1.65
N HIS A 94 -13.00 33.80 2.65
CA HIS A 94 -11.77 34.60 2.57
C HIS A 94 -10.55 33.69 2.52
N GLU A 95 -10.43 32.75 3.46
CA GLU A 95 -9.33 31.78 3.51
C GLU A 95 -9.29 30.94 2.24
N LEU A 96 -10.45 30.51 1.73
CA LEU A 96 -10.54 29.80 0.46
C LEU A 96 -10.02 30.65 -0.71
N ASN A 97 -10.35 31.96 -0.75
CA ASN A 97 -9.87 32.86 -1.80
C ASN A 97 -8.35 32.99 -1.77
N ASP A 98 -7.78 33.18 -0.58
CA ASP A 98 -6.33 33.29 -0.41
C ASP A 98 -5.61 32.02 -0.87
N TRP A 99 -6.21 30.85 -0.63
CA TRP A 99 -5.65 29.58 -1.10
C TRP A 99 -5.85 29.36 -2.61
N LEU A 100 -6.95 29.80 -3.19
CA LEU A 100 -7.16 29.77 -4.64
C LEU A 100 -6.09 30.58 -5.37
N GLU A 101 -5.75 31.78 -4.88
CA GLU A 101 -4.66 32.60 -5.44
C GLU A 101 -3.31 31.88 -5.34
N LYS A 102 -3.03 31.23 -4.20
CA LYS A 102 -1.78 30.47 -3.99
C LYS A 102 -1.66 29.27 -4.95
N ILE A 103 -2.73 28.47 -5.10
CA ILE A 103 -2.70 27.29 -5.99
C ILE A 103 -2.67 27.67 -7.48
N GLU A 104 -3.24 28.80 -7.85
CA GLU A 104 -3.14 29.33 -9.22
C GLU A 104 -1.72 29.80 -9.57
N ALA A 105 -1.00 30.34 -8.57
CA ALA A 105 0.36 30.83 -8.74
C ALA A 105 1.44 29.75 -8.61
N ALA A 106 1.12 28.62 -7.95
CA ALA A 106 2.09 27.56 -7.70
C ALA A 106 2.45 26.78 -8.97
N GLU A 107 3.72 26.37 -9.08
CA GLU A 107 4.19 25.52 -10.20
C GLU A 107 3.61 24.10 -10.13
N LEU A 108 3.46 23.57 -8.91
CA LEU A 108 2.94 22.23 -8.61
C LEU A 108 2.11 22.31 -7.34
N VAL A 109 0.98 21.65 -7.31
CA VAL A 109 0.11 21.56 -6.14
C VAL A 109 -0.21 20.11 -5.85
N ALA A 110 0.00 19.67 -4.61
CA ALA A 110 -0.51 18.39 -4.14
C ALA A 110 -1.99 18.53 -3.84
N LEU A 111 -2.74 17.47 -4.19
CA LEU A 111 -4.19 17.36 -4.04
C LEU A 111 -4.52 15.98 -3.52
N ASP A 112 -5.39 15.91 -2.51
CA ASP A 112 -5.97 14.67 -2.03
C ASP A 112 -7.43 14.88 -1.61
N THR A 113 -8.26 13.81 -1.65
CA THR A 113 -9.68 13.85 -1.30
C THR A 113 -9.97 12.91 -0.14
N GLU A 114 -10.56 13.45 0.91
CA GLU A 114 -11.15 12.65 1.97
C GLU A 114 -12.61 12.33 1.67
N THR A 115 -12.98 11.06 1.80
CA THR A 115 -14.26 10.57 1.27
C THR A 115 -15.00 9.65 2.24
N THR A 116 -16.28 9.43 1.96
CA THR A 116 -17.14 8.53 2.75
C THR A 116 -16.90 7.04 2.48
N SER A 117 -16.23 6.67 1.40
CA SER A 117 -16.12 5.27 0.96
C SER A 117 -14.92 5.06 0.04
N LEU A 118 -14.33 3.85 0.07
CA LEU A 118 -13.35 3.40 -0.93
C LEU A 118 -14.00 3.03 -2.29
N ASP A 119 -15.32 2.87 -2.33
CA ASP A 119 -16.08 2.72 -3.59
C ASP A 119 -16.21 4.09 -4.26
N TYR A 120 -15.23 4.44 -5.09
CA TYR A 120 -15.15 5.75 -5.75
C TYR A 120 -16.36 6.08 -6.60
N MET A 121 -17.15 5.09 -7.07
CA MET A 121 -18.38 5.33 -7.83
C MET A 121 -19.52 5.89 -6.96
N ARG A 122 -19.42 5.77 -5.64
CA ARG A 122 -20.42 6.20 -4.65
C ARG A 122 -19.86 7.11 -3.57
N ALA A 123 -18.54 7.27 -3.55
CA ALA A 123 -17.86 8.10 -2.57
C ALA A 123 -18.30 9.56 -2.70
N GLU A 124 -18.59 10.16 -1.56
CA GLU A 124 -18.84 11.58 -1.44
C GLU A 124 -17.64 12.27 -0.79
N ILE A 125 -17.29 13.46 -1.26
CA ILE A 125 -16.19 14.25 -0.70
C ILE A 125 -16.59 14.77 0.68
N VAL A 126 -15.80 14.41 1.69
CA VAL A 126 -15.90 14.93 3.07
C VAL A 126 -15.03 16.18 3.24
N GLY A 127 -13.87 16.19 2.59
CA GLY A 127 -12.96 17.33 2.56
C GLY A 127 -11.93 17.21 1.45
N LEU A 128 -11.18 18.27 1.25
CA LEU A 128 -10.08 18.37 0.29
C LEU A 128 -8.83 18.87 0.98
N SER A 129 -7.70 18.27 0.72
CA SER A 129 -6.40 18.79 1.13
C SER A 129 -5.56 19.26 -0.04
N LEU A 130 -4.78 20.31 0.18
CA LEU A 130 -3.94 20.96 -0.82
C LEU A 130 -2.61 21.31 -0.18
N ALA A 131 -1.50 21.06 -0.87
CA ALA A 131 -0.18 21.57 -0.48
C ALA A 131 0.52 22.21 -1.65
N ILE A 132 1.21 23.33 -1.40
CA ILE A 132 1.90 24.14 -2.42
C ILE A 132 3.42 24.05 -2.32
N GLU A 133 3.93 23.70 -1.17
CA GLU A 133 5.35 23.46 -0.88
C GLU A 133 5.47 22.61 0.39
N PRO A 134 6.60 21.92 0.63
CA PRO A 134 6.83 21.18 1.86
C PRO A 134 6.57 21.99 3.13
N GLY A 135 5.75 21.44 4.04
CA GLY A 135 5.35 22.07 5.29
C GLY A 135 4.22 23.08 5.18
N LYS A 136 3.67 23.36 3.98
CA LYS A 136 2.54 24.28 3.78
C LYS A 136 1.37 23.61 3.10
N ALA A 137 0.38 23.23 3.89
CA ALA A 137 -0.82 22.58 3.42
C ALA A 137 -2.10 23.19 4.02
N ALA A 138 -3.23 22.91 3.39
CA ALA A 138 -4.53 23.27 3.91
C ALA A 138 -5.53 22.14 3.75
N TYR A 139 -6.47 22.08 4.68
CA TYR A 139 -7.63 21.24 4.62
C TYR A 139 -8.90 22.07 4.50
N ILE A 140 -9.80 21.68 3.62
CA ILE A 140 -11.11 22.30 3.40
C ILE A 140 -12.17 21.31 3.87
N PRO A 141 -12.68 21.38 5.11
CA PRO A 141 -13.77 20.54 5.56
C PRO A 141 -15.07 20.92 4.84
N LEU A 142 -15.82 19.93 4.35
CA LEU A 142 -17.02 20.16 3.52
C LEU A 142 -18.25 19.39 3.97
N ALA A 143 -18.08 18.22 4.60
CA ALA A 143 -19.20 17.34 4.92
C ALA A 143 -18.98 16.50 6.19
N HIS A 144 -18.28 17.00 7.18
CA HIS A 144 -18.20 16.35 8.49
C HIS A 144 -19.54 16.42 9.23
N GLN A 145 -19.97 15.31 9.85
CA GLN A 145 -21.30 15.13 10.43
C GLN A 145 -21.26 14.53 11.85
N TYR A 146 -20.31 14.93 12.68
CA TYR A 146 -20.26 14.50 14.07
C TYR A 146 -20.96 15.51 15.01
N PRO A 147 -21.42 15.10 16.22
CA PRO A 147 -22.05 16.02 17.16
C PRO A 147 -21.12 17.15 17.59
N GLY A 148 -21.51 18.39 17.34
CA GLY A 148 -20.70 19.56 17.64
C GLY A 148 -19.74 20.00 16.55
N ALA A 149 -19.83 19.43 15.36
CA ALA A 149 -19.05 19.88 14.21
C ALA A 149 -19.30 21.38 13.93
N PRO A 150 -18.23 22.17 13.71
CA PRO A 150 -18.40 23.59 13.37
C PRO A 150 -19.04 23.75 11.98
N ASP A 151 -19.54 24.97 11.72
CA ASP A 151 -20.03 25.33 10.40
C ASP A 151 -18.90 25.19 9.36
N GLN A 152 -19.21 24.56 8.23
CA GLN A 152 -18.27 24.28 7.14
C GLN A 152 -18.69 25.04 5.90
N LEU A 153 -17.74 25.18 4.95
CA LEU A 153 -18.05 25.71 3.64
C LEU A 153 -19.00 24.76 2.86
N ASP A 154 -19.87 25.35 2.06
CA ASP A 154 -20.79 24.59 1.21
C ASP A 154 -20.02 23.84 0.12
N ARG A 155 -20.11 22.50 0.14
CA ARG A 155 -19.37 21.60 -0.76
C ARG A 155 -19.58 21.94 -2.25
N GLU A 156 -20.83 22.14 -2.65
CA GLU A 156 -21.15 22.42 -4.06
C GLU A 156 -20.56 23.76 -4.53
N LYS A 157 -20.57 24.77 -3.65
CA LYS A 157 -19.98 26.07 -3.97
C LYS A 157 -18.48 26.00 -4.06
N VAL A 158 -17.80 25.31 -3.11
CA VAL A 158 -16.36 25.12 -3.11
C VAL A 158 -15.91 24.37 -4.36
N LEU A 159 -16.55 23.23 -4.66
CA LEU A 159 -16.24 22.44 -5.84
C LEU A 159 -16.46 23.23 -7.13
N LYS A 160 -17.54 24.01 -7.22
CA LYS A 160 -17.78 24.88 -8.39
C LYS A 160 -16.70 25.93 -8.57
N ARG A 161 -16.12 26.44 -7.49
CA ARG A 161 -15.04 27.44 -7.54
C ARG A 161 -13.71 26.81 -7.89
N LEU A 162 -13.42 25.61 -7.36
CA LEU A 162 -12.20 24.85 -7.66
C LEU A 162 -12.23 24.23 -9.06
N LYS A 163 -13.40 23.98 -9.62
CA LYS A 163 -13.57 23.30 -10.92
C LYS A 163 -12.70 23.89 -12.05
N PRO A 164 -12.64 25.22 -12.27
CA PRO A 164 -11.79 25.77 -13.33
C PRO A 164 -10.31 25.42 -13.16
N TRP A 165 -9.81 25.41 -11.92
CA TRP A 165 -8.44 25.03 -11.61
C TRP A 165 -8.24 23.51 -11.71
N LEU A 166 -9.16 22.70 -11.19
CA LEU A 166 -9.10 21.23 -11.29
C LEU A 166 -9.08 20.75 -12.75
N GLU A 167 -9.84 21.39 -13.62
CA GLU A 167 -9.91 21.09 -15.05
C GLU A 167 -8.82 21.78 -15.89
N SER A 168 -8.00 22.65 -15.28
CA SER A 168 -6.92 23.36 -15.95
C SER A 168 -5.69 22.47 -16.19
N PRO A 169 -4.77 22.88 -17.08
CA PRO A 169 -3.48 22.21 -17.26
C PRO A 169 -2.47 22.49 -16.15
N ASN A 170 -2.80 23.26 -15.11
CA ASN A 170 -1.93 23.51 -13.97
C ASN A 170 -1.49 22.18 -13.38
N LYS A 171 -0.20 22.06 -13.07
CA LYS A 171 0.37 20.80 -12.63
C LYS A 171 -0.13 20.40 -11.25
N LYS A 172 -0.60 19.19 -11.16
CA LYS A 172 -1.09 18.54 -9.92
C LYS A 172 -0.30 17.29 -9.63
N VAL A 173 -0.12 17.01 -8.36
CA VAL A 173 0.40 15.75 -7.85
C VAL A 173 -0.54 15.17 -6.82
N GLY A 174 -0.61 13.86 -6.73
CA GLY A 174 -1.32 13.14 -5.69
C GLY A 174 -0.69 11.78 -5.43
N HIS A 175 -1.34 11.02 -4.58
CA HIS A 175 -1.01 9.63 -4.36
C HIS A 175 -2.18 8.76 -4.77
N HIS A 176 -2.10 8.08 -5.91
CA HIS A 176 -3.20 7.34 -6.53
C HIS A 176 -4.33 8.25 -7.07
N LEU A 177 -3.96 9.32 -7.77
CA LEU A 177 -4.89 10.31 -8.35
C LEU A 177 -6.02 9.73 -9.23
N LYS A 178 -5.90 8.49 -9.66
CA LYS A 178 -6.99 7.80 -10.35
C LYS A 178 -8.24 7.71 -9.47
N TYR A 179 -8.08 7.46 -8.17
CA TYR A 179 -9.18 7.44 -7.22
C TYR A 179 -9.85 8.82 -7.12
N ASP A 180 -9.07 9.87 -6.90
CA ASP A 180 -9.58 11.26 -6.79
C ASP A 180 -10.27 11.71 -8.07
N ALA A 181 -9.71 11.36 -9.22
CA ALA A 181 -10.31 11.66 -10.51
C ALA A 181 -11.70 11.04 -10.67
N HIS A 182 -11.91 9.81 -10.20
CA HIS A 182 -13.23 9.19 -10.15
C HIS A 182 -14.18 9.90 -9.17
N VAL A 183 -13.69 10.25 -7.99
CA VAL A 183 -14.50 10.98 -6.99
C VAL A 183 -14.94 12.32 -7.56
N PHE A 184 -14.06 13.06 -8.23
CA PHE A 184 -14.43 14.32 -8.88
C PHE A 184 -15.45 14.13 -10.02
N LEU A 185 -15.41 13.02 -10.76
CA LEU A 185 -16.42 12.73 -11.79
C LEU A 185 -17.84 12.61 -11.21
N ASN A 186 -18.01 12.19 -9.96
CA ASN A 186 -19.32 12.18 -9.29
C ASN A 186 -19.91 13.59 -9.19
N TYR A 187 -19.07 14.62 -9.23
CA TYR A 187 -19.44 16.05 -9.24
C TYR A 187 -19.31 16.69 -10.63
N GLN A 188 -19.17 15.89 -11.69
CA GLN A 188 -18.99 16.36 -13.08
C GLN A 188 -17.76 17.26 -13.25
N ILE A 189 -16.67 16.95 -12.54
CA ILE A 189 -15.38 17.62 -12.64
C ILE A 189 -14.38 16.64 -13.25
N HIS A 190 -13.71 17.07 -14.32
CA HIS A 190 -12.68 16.29 -14.99
C HIS A 190 -11.30 16.74 -14.49
N LEU A 191 -10.64 15.92 -13.68
CA LEU A 191 -9.31 16.24 -13.18
C LEU A 191 -8.28 16.24 -14.33
N ASN A 192 -7.67 17.38 -14.58
CA ASN A 192 -6.64 17.56 -15.60
C ASN A 192 -5.32 18.05 -14.97
N GLY A 193 -4.25 18.04 -15.76
CA GLY A 193 -2.94 18.52 -15.31
C GLY A 193 -2.23 17.58 -14.34
N ILE A 194 -2.57 16.28 -14.34
CA ILE A 194 -1.84 15.27 -13.56
C ILE A 194 -0.40 15.22 -14.08
N ALA A 195 0.53 15.79 -13.32
CA ALA A 195 1.94 15.84 -13.66
C ALA A 195 2.75 14.78 -12.91
N HIS A 196 2.32 14.42 -11.71
CA HIS A 196 2.96 13.46 -10.84
C HIS A 196 1.90 12.60 -10.10
N ASP A 197 2.25 11.36 -9.83
CA ASP A 197 1.52 10.46 -8.95
C ASP A 197 2.55 9.63 -8.19
N SER A 198 2.69 9.88 -6.90
CA SER A 198 3.77 9.30 -6.09
C SER A 198 3.67 7.78 -5.95
N MET A 199 2.47 7.20 -6.09
CA MET A 199 2.29 5.74 -6.15
C MET A 199 2.87 5.19 -7.46
N LEU A 200 2.53 5.79 -8.61
CA LEU A 200 3.04 5.38 -9.91
C LEU A 200 4.55 5.63 -10.04
N GLU A 201 5.05 6.77 -9.54
CA GLU A 201 6.48 7.07 -9.50
C GLU A 201 7.26 6.00 -8.72
N SER A 202 6.77 5.62 -7.54
CA SER A 202 7.36 4.55 -6.73
C SER A 202 7.34 3.20 -7.46
N PHE A 203 6.24 2.89 -8.16
CA PHE A 203 6.10 1.66 -8.93
C PHE A 203 7.06 1.60 -10.12
N VAL A 204 7.18 2.70 -10.87
CA VAL A 204 8.11 2.82 -12.01
C VAL A 204 9.56 2.68 -11.56
N LEU A 205 9.93 3.29 -10.44
CA LEU A 205 11.29 3.19 -9.89
C LEU A 205 11.64 1.76 -9.47
N ASN A 206 10.74 1.08 -8.79
CA ASN A 206 10.95 -0.31 -8.38
C ASN A 206 9.63 -0.95 -7.95
N SER A 207 9.00 -1.69 -8.84
CA SER A 207 7.69 -2.32 -8.66
C SER A 207 7.59 -3.32 -7.49
N THR A 208 8.71 -3.77 -6.95
CA THR A 208 8.77 -4.74 -5.83
C THR A 208 9.27 -4.14 -4.52
N ALA A 209 9.62 -2.86 -4.53
CA ALA A 209 10.30 -2.23 -3.40
C ALA A 209 9.41 -2.03 -2.16
N THR A 210 8.13 -1.76 -2.38
CA THR A 210 7.14 -1.49 -1.31
C THR A 210 5.77 -2.01 -1.74
N ARG A 211 4.75 -1.82 -0.91
CA ARG A 211 3.36 -1.98 -1.31
C ARG A 211 2.83 -0.79 -2.12
N HIS A 212 3.63 0.24 -2.26
CA HIS A 212 3.33 1.51 -2.93
C HIS A 212 2.17 2.32 -2.30
N ASP A 213 1.69 1.96 -1.11
CA ASP A 213 0.83 2.83 -0.30
C ASP A 213 1.64 4.02 0.26
N MET A 214 0.98 5.12 0.60
CA MET A 214 1.59 6.36 1.07
C MET A 214 2.59 6.12 2.20
N ASP A 215 2.19 5.39 3.25
CA ASP A 215 3.03 5.10 4.42
C ASP A 215 4.34 4.40 4.02
N SER A 216 4.22 3.39 3.15
CA SER A 216 5.38 2.60 2.71
C SER A 216 6.33 3.42 1.83
N VAL A 217 5.78 4.28 0.98
CA VAL A 217 6.55 5.16 0.09
C VAL A 217 7.21 6.29 0.88
N ALA A 218 6.49 6.93 1.80
CA ALA A 218 7.04 7.96 2.69
C ALA A 218 8.15 7.40 3.61
N SER A 219 7.92 6.24 4.22
CA SER A 219 8.93 5.57 5.03
C SER A 219 10.18 5.23 4.24
N LYS A 220 10.04 4.79 2.97
CA LYS A 220 11.19 4.39 2.14
C LYS A 220 11.99 5.57 1.61
N TYR A 221 11.33 6.59 1.08
CA TYR A 221 11.98 7.64 0.31
C TYR A 221 12.21 8.92 1.10
N LEU A 222 11.42 9.16 2.14
CA LEU A 222 11.55 10.33 3.01
C LEU A 222 12.05 9.98 4.42
N ASN A 223 12.02 8.70 4.81
CA ASN A 223 12.29 8.24 6.18
C ASN A 223 11.35 8.90 7.22
N ILE A 224 10.09 9.09 6.83
CA ILE A 224 9.01 9.67 7.64
C ILE A 224 8.01 8.55 7.98
N GLU A 225 7.56 8.49 9.24
CA GLU A 225 6.39 7.74 9.65
C GLU A 225 5.17 8.67 9.59
N THR A 226 4.21 8.35 8.75
CA THR A 226 2.97 9.11 8.56
C THR A 226 1.91 8.74 9.59
N THR A 227 0.96 9.60 9.83
CA THR A 227 -0.26 9.30 10.58
C THR A 227 -1.07 8.27 9.80
N LYS A 228 -1.48 7.18 10.45
CA LYS A 228 -2.24 6.12 9.75
C LYS A 228 -3.73 6.40 9.80
N TYR A 229 -4.43 6.03 8.75
CA TYR A 229 -5.89 6.11 8.71
C TYR A 229 -6.56 5.41 9.91
N GLU A 230 -6.03 4.27 10.37
CA GLU A 230 -6.56 3.54 11.52
C GLU A 230 -6.38 4.27 12.86
N ASP A 231 -5.44 5.20 12.96
CA ASP A 231 -5.23 6.03 14.15
C ASP A 231 -6.27 7.18 14.20
N VAL A 232 -6.78 7.61 13.04
CA VAL A 232 -7.75 8.68 12.86
C VAL A 232 -9.19 8.16 12.90
N ALA A 233 -9.50 7.14 12.11
CA ALA A 233 -10.84 6.60 11.93
C ALA A 233 -11.12 5.30 12.69
N GLY A 234 -10.11 4.73 13.36
CA GLY A 234 -10.22 3.45 14.06
C GLY A 234 -10.07 2.23 13.14
N LYS A 235 -10.14 1.03 13.71
CA LYS A 235 -9.88 -0.23 13.02
C LYS A 235 -10.97 -1.28 13.20
N GLY A 236 -11.26 -2.03 12.14
CA GLY A 236 -12.18 -3.17 12.15
C GLY A 236 -13.59 -2.75 12.56
N ALA A 237 -14.21 -3.46 13.52
CA ALA A 237 -15.60 -3.18 13.95
C ALA A 237 -15.79 -1.83 14.66
N LYS A 238 -14.71 -1.14 15.02
CA LYS A 238 -14.74 0.19 15.65
C LYS A 238 -14.40 1.30 14.67
N GLN A 239 -14.14 0.98 13.43
CA GLN A 239 -13.82 1.97 12.41
C GLN A 239 -15.07 2.80 12.10
N ILE A 240 -14.91 4.12 12.16
CA ILE A 240 -15.94 5.09 11.78
C ILE A 240 -15.70 5.57 10.35
N CYS A 241 -16.74 6.11 9.72
CA CYS A 241 -16.59 6.80 8.45
C CYS A 241 -15.86 8.14 8.66
N PHE A 242 -15.11 8.60 7.66
CA PHE A 242 -14.30 9.80 7.78
C PHE A 242 -15.12 11.06 8.10
N ASP A 243 -16.35 11.13 7.65
CA ASP A 243 -17.28 12.21 7.99
C ASP A 243 -17.64 12.30 9.49
N GLN A 244 -17.35 11.23 10.26
CA GLN A 244 -17.55 11.19 11.71
C GLN A 244 -16.25 11.53 12.50
N VAL A 245 -15.13 11.71 11.82
CA VAL A 245 -13.87 12.14 12.44
C VAL A 245 -13.97 13.64 12.77
N ASP A 246 -13.48 14.04 13.92
CA ASP A 246 -13.42 15.46 14.27
C ASP A 246 -12.48 16.22 13.32
N ILE A 247 -12.85 17.48 13.00
CA ILE A 247 -12.16 18.26 11.97
C ILE A 247 -10.72 18.56 12.34
N GLU A 248 -10.37 18.71 13.60
CA GLU A 248 -8.98 18.99 14.01
C GLU A 248 -8.09 17.80 13.70
N THR A 249 -8.53 16.59 14.05
CA THR A 249 -7.83 15.34 13.73
C THR A 249 -7.80 15.08 12.23
N ALA A 250 -8.95 15.24 11.55
CA ALA A 250 -9.06 15.06 10.11
C ALA A 250 -8.18 16.03 9.31
N ALA A 251 -8.16 17.29 9.73
CA ALA A 251 -7.37 18.32 9.06
C ALA A 251 -5.86 18.08 9.18
N HIS A 252 -5.40 17.64 10.36
CA HIS A 252 -4.00 17.30 10.53
C HIS A 252 -3.61 16.14 9.62
N TYR A 253 -4.40 15.07 9.63
CA TYR A 253 -4.19 13.88 8.79
C TYR A 253 -4.17 14.24 7.29
N ALA A 254 -5.23 14.86 6.79
CA ALA A 254 -5.37 15.19 5.37
C ALA A 254 -4.34 16.21 4.88
N ALA A 255 -3.99 17.22 5.70
CA ALA A 255 -2.93 18.17 5.37
C ALA A 255 -1.54 17.52 5.36
N GLU A 256 -1.28 16.57 6.29
CA GLU A 256 -0.06 15.76 6.28
C GLU A 256 0.04 14.93 4.99
N ASP A 257 -1.05 14.29 4.54
CA ASP A 257 -1.05 13.47 3.32
C ASP A 257 -0.74 14.33 2.06
N ALA A 258 -1.30 15.54 1.96
CA ALA A 258 -0.97 16.46 0.88
C ALA A 258 0.49 16.96 0.96
N ASP A 259 0.99 17.27 2.17
CA ASP A 259 2.37 17.68 2.39
C ASP A 259 3.37 16.56 2.06
N ILE A 260 3.12 15.35 2.55
CA ILE A 260 3.93 14.18 2.22
C ILE A 260 3.93 13.92 0.71
N THR A 261 2.79 14.07 0.06
CA THR A 261 2.67 13.89 -1.40
C THR A 261 3.56 14.84 -2.19
N ILE A 262 3.61 16.12 -1.83
CA ILE A 262 4.49 17.08 -2.53
C ILE A 262 5.97 16.81 -2.24
N GLN A 263 6.32 16.42 -1.01
CA GLN A 263 7.68 16.00 -0.65
C GLN A 263 8.11 14.74 -1.41
N LEU A 264 7.19 13.77 -1.59
CA LEU A 264 7.46 12.57 -2.39
C LEU A 264 7.73 12.90 -3.84
N ALA A 265 6.96 13.79 -4.46
CA ALA A 265 7.23 14.24 -5.84
C ALA A 265 8.63 14.86 -5.99
N GLU A 266 9.04 15.69 -5.04
CA GLU A 266 10.39 16.27 -5.02
C GLU A 266 11.49 15.22 -4.87
N ALA A 267 11.25 14.20 -4.06
CA ALA A 267 12.22 13.12 -3.78
C ALA A 267 12.30 12.07 -4.92
N LEU A 268 11.18 11.74 -5.56
CA LEU A 268 11.08 10.66 -6.55
C LEU A 268 11.46 11.13 -7.96
N ARG A 269 11.07 12.34 -8.35
CA ARG A 269 11.35 12.90 -9.68
C ARG A 269 12.84 12.86 -10.08
N PRO A 270 13.80 13.28 -9.24
CA PRO A 270 15.22 13.16 -9.58
C PRO A 270 15.65 11.71 -9.80
N LYS A 271 15.11 10.77 -9.04
CA LYS A 271 15.43 9.33 -9.13
C LYS A 271 14.90 8.71 -10.43
N ILE A 272 13.69 9.07 -10.86
CA ILE A 272 13.12 8.67 -12.15
C ILE A 272 14.03 9.13 -13.29
N LYS A 273 14.52 10.35 -13.23
CA LYS A 273 15.45 10.92 -14.19
C LYS A 273 16.80 10.21 -14.19
N GLU A 274 17.38 9.97 -13.03
CA GLU A 274 18.65 9.26 -12.86
C GLU A 274 18.60 7.84 -13.45
N GLN A 275 17.46 7.16 -13.31
CA GLN A 275 17.22 5.82 -13.83
C GLN A 275 16.76 5.81 -15.30
N ASN A 276 16.65 6.96 -15.96
CA ASN A 276 16.15 7.11 -17.32
C ASN A 276 14.72 6.55 -17.53
N GLN A 277 13.87 6.67 -16.51
CA GLN A 277 12.49 6.17 -16.54
C GLN A 277 11.46 7.29 -16.88
N GLU A 278 11.90 8.51 -17.18
CA GLU A 278 11.03 9.67 -17.52
C GLU A 278 10.06 9.32 -18.66
N LYS A 279 10.56 8.63 -19.70
CA LYS A 279 9.71 8.25 -20.83
C LYS A 279 8.58 7.31 -20.44
N VAL A 280 8.84 6.34 -19.55
CA VAL A 280 7.82 5.41 -19.06
C VAL A 280 6.79 6.19 -18.25
N PHE A 281 7.25 6.98 -17.29
CA PHE A 281 6.37 7.72 -16.41
C PHE A 281 5.55 8.79 -17.17
N GLU A 282 6.21 9.69 -17.92
CA GLU A 282 5.55 10.86 -18.54
C GLU A 282 4.77 10.52 -19.82
N LYS A 283 5.16 9.48 -20.56
CA LYS A 283 4.56 9.15 -21.87
C LYS A 283 3.64 7.94 -21.84
N ILE A 284 3.68 7.16 -20.76
CA ILE A 284 2.86 5.95 -20.63
C ILE A 284 2.00 6.07 -19.37
N GLU A 285 2.59 6.06 -18.16
CA GLU A 285 1.85 5.91 -16.92
C GLU A 285 0.93 7.11 -16.62
N CYS A 286 1.45 8.34 -16.62
CA CYS A 286 0.62 9.52 -16.37
C CYS A 286 -0.50 9.71 -17.41
N PRO A 287 -0.24 9.63 -18.73
CA PRO A 287 -1.30 9.72 -19.74
C PRO A 287 -2.32 8.58 -19.71
N LEU A 288 -1.96 7.43 -19.13
CA LEU A 288 -2.85 6.28 -18.98
C LEU A 288 -3.91 6.51 -17.90
N VAL A 289 -3.63 7.31 -16.87
CA VAL A 289 -4.56 7.58 -15.76
C VAL A 289 -5.93 8.05 -16.26
N PRO A 290 -6.07 9.13 -17.03
CA PRO A 290 -7.38 9.57 -17.49
C PRO A 290 -8.06 8.58 -18.45
N VAL A 291 -7.30 7.77 -19.18
CA VAL A 291 -7.86 6.70 -20.02
C VAL A 291 -8.50 5.61 -19.17
N LEU A 292 -7.80 5.16 -18.12
CA LEU A 292 -8.33 4.17 -17.19
C LEU A 292 -9.54 4.70 -16.43
N VAL A 293 -9.50 5.95 -15.98
CA VAL A 293 -10.65 6.62 -15.36
C VAL A 293 -11.87 6.58 -16.28
N ALA A 294 -11.72 6.94 -17.55
CA ALA A 294 -12.81 6.91 -18.51
C ALA A 294 -13.34 5.49 -18.75
N MET A 295 -12.45 4.50 -18.90
CA MET A 295 -12.83 3.10 -19.10
C MET A 295 -13.56 2.53 -17.88
N GLU A 296 -13.05 2.80 -16.67
CA GLU A 296 -13.65 2.32 -15.42
C GLU A 296 -14.99 3.00 -15.13
N TYR A 297 -15.12 4.28 -15.47
CA TYR A 297 -16.39 5.02 -15.32
C TYR A 297 -17.49 4.51 -16.24
N GLU A 298 -17.19 4.24 -17.51
CA GLU A 298 -18.13 3.62 -18.48
C GLU A 298 -18.45 2.17 -18.08
N GLY A 299 -17.47 1.45 -17.52
CA GLY A 299 -17.61 0.06 -17.12
C GLY A 299 -17.78 -0.90 -18.29
N ILE A 300 -18.26 -2.10 -17.99
CA ILE A 300 -18.53 -3.15 -18.97
C ILE A 300 -19.95 -3.68 -18.82
N ARG A 301 -20.57 -4.00 -19.95
CA ARG A 301 -21.87 -4.67 -19.95
C ARG A 301 -21.69 -6.18 -19.86
N MET A 302 -22.24 -6.77 -18.82
CA MET A 302 -22.21 -8.23 -18.62
C MET A 302 -23.51 -8.86 -19.11
N ASP A 303 -23.41 -9.97 -19.82
CA ASP A 303 -24.57 -10.82 -20.14
C ASP A 303 -24.90 -11.71 -18.93
N VAL A 304 -25.75 -11.19 -18.07
CA VAL A 304 -26.16 -11.86 -16.82
C VAL A 304 -26.81 -13.21 -17.11
N GLN A 305 -27.60 -13.31 -18.19
CA GLN A 305 -28.28 -14.56 -18.52
C GLN A 305 -27.29 -15.65 -18.97
N ALA A 306 -26.30 -15.28 -19.79
CA ALA A 306 -25.25 -16.22 -20.20
C ALA A 306 -24.46 -16.72 -18.99
N ILE A 307 -24.09 -15.83 -18.04
CA ILE A 307 -23.39 -16.20 -16.82
C ILE A 307 -24.24 -17.13 -15.94
N GLN A 308 -25.52 -16.84 -15.78
CA GLN A 308 -26.43 -17.69 -15.01
C GLN A 308 -26.56 -19.07 -15.64
N ASN A 309 -26.73 -19.17 -16.96
CA ASN A 309 -26.80 -20.44 -17.68
C ASN A 309 -25.50 -21.24 -17.49
N SER A 310 -24.33 -20.61 -17.70
CA SER A 310 -23.03 -21.25 -17.48
C SER A 310 -22.84 -21.71 -16.04
N SER A 311 -23.35 -20.96 -15.05
CA SER A 311 -23.31 -21.37 -13.64
C SER A 311 -24.13 -22.63 -13.36
N VAL A 312 -25.28 -22.80 -14.03
CA VAL A 312 -26.10 -24.00 -13.92
C VAL A 312 -25.37 -25.20 -14.56
N ASP A 313 -24.84 -25.01 -15.76
CA ASP A 313 -24.13 -26.07 -16.49
C ASP A 313 -22.90 -26.56 -15.69
N LEU A 314 -22.11 -25.61 -15.18
CA LEU A 314 -20.94 -25.93 -14.34
C LEU A 314 -21.32 -26.67 -13.06
N LYS A 315 -22.44 -26.31 -12.40
CA LYS A 315 -22.90 -27.04 -11.23
C LYS A 315 -23.23 -28.50 -11.55
N HIS A 316 -23.90 -28.74 -12.69
CA HIS A 316 -24.22 -30.10 -13.14
C HIS A 316 -22.95 -30.90 -13.45
N GLU A 317 -21.98 -30.29 -14.13
CA GLU A 317 -20.70 -30.92 -14.46
C GLU A 317 -19.88 -31.25 -13.19
N ILE A 318 -19.79 -30.32 -12.24
CA ILE A 318 -19.14 -30.53 -10.94
C ILE A 318 -19.81 -31.71 -10.21
N GLN A 319 -21.16 -31.72 -10.11
CA GLN A 319 -21.87 -32.78 -9.43
C GLN A 319 -21.66 -34.14 -10.10
N SER A 320 -21.76 -34.22 -11.42
CA SER A 320 -21.52 -35.44 -12.18
C SER A 320 -20.09 -35.97 -12.00
N THR A 321 -19.11 -35.03 -12.04
CA THR A 321 -17.71 -35.39 -11.81
C THR A 321 -17.46 -35.86 -10.38
N GLN A 322 -18.04 -35.20 -9.39
CA GLN A 322 -17.96 -35.60 -8.00
C GLN A 322 -18.56 -37.00 -7.75
N GLU A 323 -19.70 -37.30 -8.34
CA GLU A 323 -20.32 -38.65 -8.25
C GLU A 323 -19.41 -39.72 -8.85
N LYS A 324 -18.81 -39.48 -10.02
CA LYS A 324 -17.84 -40.39 -10.63
C LYS A 324 -16.59 -40.60 -9.76
N ILE A 325 -16.10 -39.54 -9.10
CA ILE A 325 -14.95 -39.67 -8.21
C ILE A 325 -15.31 -40.56 -7.00
N TYR A 326 -16.48 -40.35 -6.39
CA TYR A 326 -16.94 -41.18 -5.28
C TYR A 326 -17.19 -42.64 -5.67
N GLU A 327 -17.72 -42.86 -6.88
CA GLU A 327 -17.92 -44.22 -7.41
C GLU A 327 -16.57 -44.95 -7.61
N LEU A 328 -15.58 -44.25 -8.19
CA LEU A 328 -14.23 -44.79 -8.39
C LEU A 328 -13.49 -45.02 -7.06
N ALA A 329 -13.70 -44.16 -6.06
CA ALA A 329 -13.06 -44.24 -4.77
C ALA A 329 -13.74 -45.31 -3.86
N GLY A 330 -15.01 -45.68 -4.15
CA GLY A 330 -15.80 -46.59 -3.33
C GLY A 330 -16.36 -45.97 -2.06
N GLU A 331 -16.06 -44.68 -1.78
CA GLU A 331 -16.55 -43.95 -0.61
C GLU A 331 -16.65 -42.44 -0.89
N LYS A 332 -17.45 -41.75 -0.05
CA LYS A 332 -17.52 -40.28 -0.07
C LYS A 332 -16.49 -39.68 0.86
N PHE A 333 -15.74 -38.72 0.36
CA PHE A 333 -14.73 -37.95 1.12
C PHE A 333 -14.74 -36.48 0.75
N ASN A 334 -14.02 -35.63 1.49
CA ASN A 334 -13.93 -34.20 1.22
C ASN A 334 -13.01 -33.95 0.04
N LEU A 335 -13.60 -33.56 -1.09
CA LEU A 335 -12.86 -33.20 -2.33
C LEU A 335 -12.14 -31.87 -2.24
N ASN A 336 -12.46 -31.03 -1.25
CA ASN A 336 -11.85 -29.69 -1.07
C ASN A 336 -10.69 -29.70 -0.05
N SER A 337 -10.29 -30.86 0.40
CA SER A 337 -9.21 -31.01 1.38
C SER A 337 -7.92 -31.43 0.69
#